data_929b96ed278b923468f2334a331c1c46
#
_entry.id   929b96ed278b923468f2334a331c1c46
#
_cell.length_a   1.000
_cell.length_b   1.000
_cell.length_c   1.000
_cell.angle_alpha   90.00
_cell.angle_beta   90.00
_cell.angle_gamma   90.00
#
_symmetry.space_group_name_H-M   'P 1'
#
loop_
_entity.id
_entity.type
_entity.pdbx_description
1 polymer ?
#
loop_
_entity_poly.entity_id
_entity_poly.type
_entity_poly.pdbx_seq_one_letter_code
_entity_poly.pdbx_strand_id
1 'polypeptide(L)'
;YYKLDISPYSQILNHRQLPPGQWLSGANLSYPQHILRHRGEQTALVGISQTRPRIEISRDELLTQVARCAHGLKQRGVQAGDVVAGYLPNIPEAAVAFLATASIGAIWVSCAPEFGVKAVVDRLIQVKPRILLAIGGYEYGDKSVDRREQVAQIHSALPSVEHLIDIPYHSAYSLENSETWSALLQNWAELEFHRGDFNHPLYILFSSGTTGLPKAIIHSHG
;
A
#
# COMPACT_ATOMS: atom_id res chain seq x y z
N TYR A 1 -14.31 22.80 3.84
CA TYR A 1 -12.88 23.08 3.81
C TYR A 1 -12.15 22.19 2.82
N TYR A 2 -12.39 20.88 2.84
CA TYR A 2 -11.69 19.92 1.97
C TYR A 2 -12.43 19.54 0.69
N LYS A 3 -13.66 20.00 0.45
CA LYS A 3 -14.49 19.65 -0.72
C LYS A 3 -14.36 18.17 -1.10
N LEU A 4 -14.67 17.30 -0.15
CA LEU A 4 -14.65 15.84 -0.39
C LEU A 4 -15.66 15.48 -1.49
N ASP A 5 -15.23 14.71 -2.47
CA ASP A 5 -16.13 14.11 -3.45
C ASP A 5 -16.80 12.89 -2.83
N ILE A 6 -17.98 13.10 -2.27
CA ILE A 6 -18.80 12.06 -1.63
C ILE A 6 -20.17 12.01 -2.28
N SER A 7 -20.77 10.84 -2.36
CA SER A 7 -22.15 10.69 -2.79
C SER A 7 -23.13 11.26 -1.74
N PRO A 8 -24.39 11.51 -2.10
CA PRO A 8 -25.41 11.94 -1.13
C PRO A 8 -25.45 10.99 0.09
N TYR A 9 -25.67 11.56 1.25
CA TYR A 9 -25.79 10.83 2.53
C TYR A 9 -27.09 11.21 3.23
N SER A 10 -27.61 10.31 4.06
CA SER A 10 -28.85 10.52 4.81
C SER A 10 -28.65 11.23 6.12
N GLN A 11 -27.53 10.95 6.80
CA GLN A 11 -27.19 11.55 8.09
C GLN A 11 -25.69 11.78 8.20
N ILE A 12 -25.27 12.87 8.87
CA ILE A 12 -23.85 13.14 9.14
C ILE A 12 -23.32 12.17 10.20
N LEU A 13 -24.09 11.87 11.23
CA LEU A 13 -23.75 10.97 12.32
C LEU A 13 -25.02 10.33 12.86
N ASN A 14 -25.09 9.02 12.87
CA ASN A 14 -26.28 8.29 13.35
C ASN A 14 -26.35 8.16 14.89
N HIS A 15 -25.19 8.06 15.57
CA HIS A 15 -25.10 8.00 17.03
C HIS A 15 -23.95 8.85 17.56
N ARG A 16 -24.17 9.55 18.68
CA ARG A 16 -23.13 10.35 19.34
C ARG A 16 -22.19 9.55 20.24
N GLN A 17 -22.50 8.28 20.51
CA GLN A 17 -21.64 7.41 21.31
C GLN A 17 -20.63 6.67 20.42
N LEU A 18 -19.37 6.68 20.80
CA LEU A 18 -18.28 5.97 20.14
C LEU A 18 -17.91 4.71 20.93
N PRO A 19 -17.56 3.61 20.26
CA PRO A 19 -18.08 3.08 19.01
C PRO A 19 -19.42 2.38 19.22
N PRO A 20 -20.30 2.27 18.23
CA PRO A 20 -20.12 2.43 16.80
C PRO A 20 -20.90 3.61 16.19
N GLY A 21 -20.33 4.80 16.16
CA GLY A 21 -20.91 5.89 15.39
C GLY A 21 -20.69 5.67 13.90
N GLN A 22 -21.72 5.78 13.07
CA GLN A 22 -21.59 5.79 11.62
C GLN A 22 -21.64 7.24 11.12
N TRP A 23 -20.56 7.64 10.46
CA TRP A 23 -20.46 8.94 9.82
C TRP A 23 -20.99 8.86 8.38
N LEU A 24 -21.66 9.91 7.93
CA LEU A 24 -22.11 10.08 6.56
C LEU A 24 -22.86 8.85 6.00
N SER A 25 -23.84 8.35 6.76
CA SER A 25 -24.59 7.14 6.41
C SER A 25 -25.15 7.18 4.99
N GLY A 26 -24.79 6.18 4.18
CA GLY A 26 -25.14 6.06 2.76
C GLY A 26 -24.18 6.78 1.80
N ALA A 27 -23.18 7.54 2.31
CA ALA A 27 -22.16 8.12 1.46
C ALA A 27 -21.18 7.08 0.96
N ASN A 28 -20.78 7.21 -0.31
CA ASN A 28 -19.66 6.50 -0.90
C ASN A 28 -18.55 7.49 -1.24
N LEU A 29 -17.32 7.13 -0.93
CA LEU A 29 -16.14 7.96 -1.17
C LEU A 29 -14.94 7.12 -1.56
N SER A 30 -13.92 7.77 -2.10
CA SER A 30 -12.64 7.16 -2.40
C SER A 30 -11.50 8.07 -1.95
N TYR A 31 -10.73 7.65 -0.96
CA TYR A 31 -9.54 8.38 -0.50
C TYR A 31 -8.55 8.66 -1.65
N PRO A 32 -8.14 7.67 -2.48
CA PRO A 32 -7.21 7.94 -3.58
C PRO A 32 -7.78 8.89 -4.65
N GLN A 33 -9.08 8.86 -4.94
CA GLN A 33 -9.72 9.81 -5.84
C GLN A 33 -9.54 11.26 -5.33
N HIS A 34 -9.70 11.46 -4.02
CA HIS A 34 -9.52 12.77 -3.41
C HIS A 34 -8.05 13.22 -3.47
N ILE A 35 -7.09 12.34 -3.18
CA ILE A 35 -5.65 12.64 -3.22
C ILE A 35 -5.19 12.96 -4.65
N LEU A 36 -5.63 12.17 -5.63
CA LEU A 36 -5.19 12.25 -7.02
C LEU A 36 -6.01 13.26 -7.87
N ARG A 37 -6.88 14.08 -7.26
CA ARG A 37 -7.73 15.04 -7.99
C ARG A 37 -6.96 16.19 -8.65
N HIS A 38 -5.81 16.54 -8.12
CA HIS A 38 -4.98 17.62 -8.66
C HIS A 38 -4.06 17.10 -9.75
N ARG A 39 -3.99 17.83 -10.86
CA ARG A 39 -3.20 17.50 -12.06
C ARG A 39 -2.05 18.48 -12.25
N GLY A 40 -1.20 18.18 -13.23
CA GLY A 40 -0.14 19.05 -13.71
C GLY A 40 1.26 18.64 -13.27
N GLU A 41 2.23 19.43 -13.69
CA GLU A 41 3.67 19.15 -13.52
C GLU A 41 4.21 19.49 -12.12
N GLN A 42 3.38 20.00 -11.24
CA GLN A 42 3.83 20.31 -9.86
C GLN A 42 4.22 19.02 -9.14
N THR A 43 5.33 19.09 -8.40
CA THR A 43 5.85 17.96 -7.61
C THR A 43 4.80 17.48 -6.61
N ALA A 44 4.48 16.19 -6.67
CA ALA A 44 3.60 15.50 -5.74
C ALA A 44 4.38 14.72 -4.69
N LEU A 45 5.48 14.06 -5.08
CA LEU A 45 6.33 13.26 -4.19
C LEU A 45 7.80 13.61 -4.41
N VAL A 46 8.56 13.62 -3.31
CA VAL A 46 10.02 13.72 -3.33
C VAL A 46 10.59 12.55 -2.55
N GLY A 47 11.33 11.68 -3.23
CA GLY A 47 12.08 10.58 -2.63
C GLY A 47 13.52 11.01 -2.35
N ILE A 48 13.94 10.93 -1.10
CA ILE A 48 15.32 11.17 -0.66
C ILE A 48 15.79 9.96 0.11
N SER A 49 16.92 9.38 -0.28
CA SER A 49 17.49 8.23 0.41
C SER A 49 19.00 8.18 0.26
N GLN A 50 19.66 7.34 1.07
CA GLN A 50 21.09 7.02 0.90
C GLN A 50 21.30 5.99 -0.20
N THR A 51 20.30 5.16 -0.51
CA THR A 51 20.42 4.01 -1.41
C THR A 51 20.43 4.43 -2.88
N ARG A 52 19.73 5.50 -3.23
CA ARG A 52 19.60 5.96 -4.63
C ARG A 52 19.45 7.48 -4.71
N PRO A 53 19.69 8.08 -5.92
CA PRO A 53 19.53 9.51 -6.14
C PRO A 53 18.14 10.03 -5.76
N ARG A 54 18.07 11.34 -5.50
CA ARG A 54 16.80 12.06 -5.31
C ARG A 54 15.87 11.84 -6.50
N ILE A 55 14.61 11.54 -6.21
CA ILE A 55 13.54 11.35 -7.19
C ILE A 55 12.46 12.39 -6.92
N GLU A 56 11.98 13.04 -7.96
CA GLU A 56 10.78 13.88 -7.93
C GLU A 56 9.74 13.32 -8.88
N ILE A 57 8.50 13.21 -8.42
CA ILE A 57 7.36 12.70 -9.19
C ILE A 57 6.32 13.80 -9.24
N SER A 58 5.91 14.22 -10.44
CA SER A 58 4.85 15.19 -10.65
C SER A 58 3.46 14.58 -10.35
N ARG A 59 2.44 15.41 -10.27
CA ARG A 59 1.06 14.93 -10.05
C ARG A 59 0.55 14.05 -11.17
N ASP A 60 0.84 14.41 -12.42
CA ASP A 60 0.42 13.63 -13.58
C ASP A 60 1.20 12.32 -13.69
N GLU A 61 2.49 12.35 -13.34
CA GLU A 61 3.31 11.14 -13.27
C GLU A 61 2.85 10.21 -12.15
N LEU A 62 2.56 10.74 -10.95
CA LEU A 62 2.00 9.96 -9.84
C LEU A 62 0.71 9.26 -10.26
N LEU A 63 -0.21 9.99 -10.88
CA LEU A 63 -1.45 9.41 -11.38
C LEU A 63 -1.19 8.28 -12.38
N THR A 64 -0.26 8.50 -13.32
CA THR A 64 0.10 7.52 -14.35
C THR A 64 0.67 6.25 -13.72
N GLN A 65 1.57 6.39 -12.75
CA GLN A 65 2.15 5.26 -12.03
C GLN A 65 1.10 4.51 -11.20
N VAL A 66 0.20 5.24 -10.52
CA VAL A 66 -0.91 4.64 -9.76
C VAL A 66 -1.86 3.88 -10.70
N ALA A 67 -2.21 4.45 -11.86
CA ALA A 67 -3.07 3.79 -12.84
C ALA A 67 -2.47 2.47 -13.35
N ARG A 68 -1.19 2.49 -13.71
CA ARG A 68 -0.44 1.29 -14.16
C ARG A 68 -0.37 0.24 -13.05
N CYS A 69 -0.03 0.65 -11.83
CA CYS A 69 0.05 -0.25 -10.67
C CYS A 69 -1.32 -0.88 -10.37
N ALA A 70 -2.39 -0.09 -10.32
CA ALA A 70 -3.75 -0.58 -10.10
C ALA A 70 -4.17 -1.61 -11.16
N HIS A 71 -3.87 -1.31 -12.44
CA HIS A 71 -4.13 -2.26 -13.53
C HIS A 71 -3.33 -3.55 -13.36
N GLY A 72 -2.03 -3.45 -13.07
CA GLY A 72 -1.17 -4.61 -12.82
C GLY A 72 -1.61 -5.46 -11.64
N LEU A 73 -2.12 -4.85 -10.56
CA LEU A 73 -2.71 -5.56 -9.42
C LEU A 73 -3.99 -6.29 -9.83
N LYS A 74 -4.90 -5.63 -10.57
CA LYS A 74 -6.12 -6.27 -11.12
C LYS A 74 -5.80 -7.46 -12.02
N GLN A 75 -4.78 -7.37 -12.88
CA GLN A 75 -4.33 -8.47 -13.73
C GLN A 75 -3.83 -9.69 -12.92
N ARG A 76 -3.35 -9.48 -11.70
CA ARG A 76 -2.94 -10.52 -10.74
C ARG A 76 -4.09 -10.95 -9.83
N GLY A 77 -5.32 -10.64 -10.21
CA GLY A 77 -6.53 -11.08 -9.53
C GLY A 77 -6.86 -10.33 -8.24
N VAL A 78 -6.19 -9.21 -7.93
CA VAL A 78 -6.54 -8.39 -6.74
C VAL A 78 -7.89 -7.73 -6.95
N GLN A 79 -8.77 -7.89 -5.96
CA GLN A 79 -10.13 -7.37 -5.93
C GLN A 79 -10.37 -6.50 -4.69
N ALA A 80 -11.51 -5.82 -4.64
CA ALA A 80 -11.91 -5.07 -3.46
C ALA A 80 -11.99 -5.99 -2.23
N GLY A 81 -11.38 -5.56 -1.11
CA GLY A 81 -11.28 -6.33 0.12
C GLY A 81 -10.06 -7.24 0.23
N ASP A 82 -9.34 -7.53 -0.87
CA ASP A 82 -8.06 -8.24 -0.81
C ASP A 82 -6.99 -7.39 -0.12
N VAL A 83 -5.97 -8.05 0.46
CA VAL A 83 -4.86 -7.37 1.11
C VAL A 83 -3.61 -7.40 0.22
N VAL A 84 -3.00 -6.24 0.06
CA VAL A 84 -1.68 -6.05 -0.58
C VAL A 84 -0.69 -5.59 0.48
N ALA A 85 0.41 -6.31 0.62
CA ALA A 85 1.43 -6.04 1.63
C ALA A 85 2.70 -5.43 1.03
N GLY A 86 3.32 -4.50 1.77
CA GLY A 86 4.66 -3.98 1.50
C GLY A 86 5.64 -4.32 2.62
N TYR A 87 6.79 -4.89 2.27
CA TYR A 87 7.97 -4.95 3.12
C TYR A 87 9.00 -3.98 2.56
N LEU A 88 8.75 -2.70 2.82
CA LEU A 88 9.33 -1.57 2.09
C LEU A 88 9.76 -0.44 3.02
N PRO A 89 10.81 0.30 2.67
CA PRO A 89 11.09 1.60 3.28
C PRO A 89 10.06 2.65 2.81
N ASN A 90 10.12 3.84 3.38
CA ASN A 90 9.27 4.96 2.98
C ASN A 90 9.78 5.59 1.66
N ILE A 91 9.41 5.00 0.54
CA ILE A 91 9.82 5.35 -0.82
C ILE A 91 8.63 5.71 -1.70
N PRO A 92 8.81 6.44 -2.82
CA PRO A 92 7.73 6.80 -3.73
C PRO A 92 6.90 5.61 -4.22
N GLU A 93 7.53 4.47 -4.50
CA GLU A 93 6.85 3.25 -4.93
C GLU A 93 5.88 2.71 -3.86
N ALA A 94 6.19 2.88 -2.57
CA ALA A 94 5.27 2.51 -1.49
C ALA A 94 4.01 3.38 -1.51
N ALA A 95 4.14 4.68 -1.80
CA ALA A 95 3.01 5.59 -1.96
C ALA A 95 2.18 5.24 -3.21
N VAL A 96 2.84 4.95 -4.33
CA VAL A 96 2.18 4.50 -5.57
C VAL A 96 1.39 3.21 -5.33
N ALA A 97 2.02 2.20 -4.70
CA ALA A 97 1.38 0.92 -4.40
C ALA A 97 0.20 1.06 -3.44
N PHE A 98 0.33 1.88 -2.39
CA PHE A 98 -0.76 2.21 -1.48
C PHE A 98 -1.95 2.84 -2.20
N LEU A 99 -1.72 3.90 -2.98
CA LEU A 99 -2.79 4.59 -3.71
C LEU A 99 -3.43 3.69 -4.77
N ALA A 100 -2.65 2.85 -5.45
CA ALA A 100 -3.14 1.87 -6.41
C ALA A 100 -4.02 0.80 -5.74
N THR A 101 -3.57 0.25 -4.62
CA THR A 101 -4.32 -0.72 -3.80
C THR A 101 -5.65 -0.13 -3.35
N ALA A 102 -5.63 1.08 -2.79
CA ALA A 102 -6.83 1.77 -2.35
C ALA A 102 -7.77 2.14 -3.51
N SER A 103 -7.23 2.44 -4.70
CA SER A 103 -8.04 2.77 -5.90
C SER A 103 -8.92 1.62 -6.36
N ILE A 104 -8.50 0.39 -6.15
CA ILE A 104 -9.28 -0.81 -6.49
C ILE A 104 -10.13 -1.34 -5.33
N GLY A 105 -10.14 -0.63 -4.19
CA GLY A 105 -10.88 -1.03 -2.98
C GLY A 105 -10.21 -2.15 -2.19
N ALA A 106 -8.94 -2.48 -2.49
CA ALA A 106 -8.13 -3.40 -1.72
C ALA A 106 -7.49 -2.69 -0.51
N ILE A 107 -6.96 -3.46 0.43
CA ILE A 107 -6.51 -2.99 1.73
C ILE A 107 -4.98 -3.01 1.77
N TRP A 108 -4.36 -1.88 2.11
CA TRP A 108 -2.91 -1.78 2.24
C TRP A 108 -2.42 -2.18 3.63
N VAL A 109 -1.29 -2.88 3.69
CA VAL A 109 -0.55 -3.13 4.93
C VAL A 109 0.95 -3.02 4.64
N SER A 110 1.74 -2.47 5.55
CA SER A 110 3.19 -2.43 5.35
C SER A 110 3.97 -2.65 6.64
N CYS A 111 5.16 -3.22 6.47
CA CYS A 111 6.19 -3.36 7.47
C CYS A 111 7.49 -2.73 6.96
N ALA A 112 8.23 -2.08 7.84
CA ALA A 112 9.54 -1.53 7.51
C ALA A 112 10.58 -2.66 7.32
N PRO A 113 11.54 -2.50 6.39
CA PRO A 113 12.51 -3.55 6.06
C PRO A 113 13.50 -3.86 7.20
N GLU A 114 13.53 -3.04 8.24
CA GLU A 114 14.31 -3.28 9.46
C GLU A 114 13.69 -4.35 10.37
N PHE A 115 12.40 -4.67 10.19
CA PHE A 115 11.76 -5.71 11.00
C PHE A 115 12.30 -7.08 10.64
N GLY A 116 12.60 -7.90 11.66
CA GLY A 116 12.98 -9.28 11.46
C GLY A 116 11.84 -10.17 10.96
N VAL A 117 12.20 -11.30 10.36
CA VAL A 117 11.25 -12.25 9.73
C VAL A 117 10.05 -12.56 10.63
N LYS A 118 10.31 -12.99 11.89
CA LYS A 118 9.24 -13.31 12.82
C LYS A 118 8.27 -12.13 13.03
N ALA A 119 8.79 -10.92 13.19
CA ALA A 119 7.98 -9.74 13.44
C ALA A 119 7.09 -9.37 12.24
N VAL A 120 7.55 -9.63 11.01
CA VAL A 120 6.77 -9.42 9.78
C VAL A 120 5.72 -10.52 9.64
N VAL A 121 6.12 -11.78 9.79
CA VAL A 121 5.23 -12.95 9.66
C VAL A 121 4.10 -12.89 10.68
N ASP A 122 4.39 -12.60 11.96
CA ASP A 122 3.40 -12.49 13.03
C ASP A 122 2.31 -11.43 12.72
N ARG A 123 2.62 -10.44 11.89
CA ARG A 123 1.67 -9.42 11.42
C ARG A 123 0.91 -9.88 10.18
N LEU A 124 1.64 -10.20 9.14
CA LEU A 124 1.06 -10.41 7.80
C LEU A 124 0.22 -11.70 7.72
N ILE A 125 0.54 -12.73 8.49
CA ILE A 125 -0.26 -13.97 8.52
C ILE A 125 -1.70 -13.74 9.02
N GLN A 126 -1.92 -12.73 9.88
CA GLN A 126 -3.24 -12.39 10.39
C GLN A 126 -4.16 -11.79 9.32
N VAL A 127 -3.57 -11.12 8.32
CA VAL A 127 -4.30 -10.36 7.30
C VAL A 127 -4.26 -11.02 5.92
N LYS A 128 -3.50 -12.11 5.77
CA LYS A 128 -3.46 -12.98 4.59
C LYS A 128 -3.29 -12.21 3.28
N PRO A 129 -2.18 -11.47 3.09
CA PRO A 129 -1.97 -10.71 1.88
C PRO A 129 -1.87 -11.64 0.65
N ARG A 130 -2.45 -11.19 -0.45
CA ARG A 130 -2.39 -11.87 -1.75
C ARG A 130 -1.11 -11.52 -2.51
N ILE A 131 -0.66 -10.26 -2.37
CA ILE A 131 0.58 -9.77 -2.99
C ILE A 131 1.51 -9.25 -1.91
N LEU A 132 2.80 -9.55 -2.07
CA LEU A 132 3.88 -8.99 -1.27
C LEU A 132 4.81 -8.17 -2.18
N LEU A 133 4.91 -6.86 -1.95
CA LEU A 133 5.93 -6.01 -2.55
C LEU A 133 7.10 -5.91 -1.59
N ALA A 134 8.31 -6.13 -2.06
CA ALA A 134 9.49 -6.10 -1.21
C ALA A 134 10.71 -5.51 -1.94
N ILE A 135 11.73 -5.12 -1.17
CA ILE A 135 13.06 -4.74 -1.68
C ILE A 135 14.09 -5.81 -1.31
N GLY A 136 15.07 -6.01 -2.16
CA GLY A 136 16.17 -6.96 -1.89
C GLY A 136 17.21 -6.41 -0.90
N GLY A 137 17.28 -5.10 -0.69
CA GLY A 137 18.22 -4.49 0.25
C GLY A 137 18.26 -2.95 0.16
N TYR A 138 19.05 -2.35 1.03
CA TYR A 138 19.18 -0.89 1.16
C TYR A 138 20.51 -0.47 1.81
N GLU A 139 20.87 0.82 1.71
CA GLU A 139 21.97 1.42 2.44
C GLU A 139 21.49 2.00 3.77
N TYR A 140 22.27 1.79 4.84
CA TYR A 140 22.05 2.38 6.15
C TYR A 140 23.37 2.83 6.75
N GLY A 141 23.62 4.13 6.79
CA GLY A 141 24.94 4.66 7.13
C GLY A 141 25.99 4.13 6.16
N ASP A 142 27.03 3.51 6.68
CA ASP A 142 28.14 2.93 5.90
C ASP A 142 27.94 1.43 5.62
N LYS A 143 26.71 0.91 5.79
CA LYS A 143 26.42 -0.51 5.65
C LYS A 143 25.42 -0.76 4.55
N SER A 144 25.78 -1.65 3.62
CA SER A 144 24.84 -2.28 2.71
C SER A 144 24.10 -3.41 3.42
N VAL A 145 22.80 -3.35 3.45
CA VAL A 145 21.92 -4.31 4.13
C VAL A 145 21.23 -5.18 3.09
N ASP A 146 21.62 -6.45 3.01
CA ASP A 146 20.96 -7.46 2.20
C ASP A 146 19.73 -8.01 2.92
N ARG A 147 18.58 -8.06 2.23
CA ARG A 147 17.30 -8.57 2.76
C ARG A 147 16.73 -9.76 1.97
N ARG A 148 17.45 -10.24 0.96
CA ARG A 148 16.96 -11.30 0.07
C ARG A 148 16.58 -12.57 0.81
N GLU A 149 17.42 -13.02 1.73
CA GLU A 149 17.14 -14.20 2.55
C GLU A 149 15.92 -14.00 3.45
N GLN A 150 15.81 -12.84 4.10
CA GLN A 150 14.67 -12.49 4.96
C GLN A 150 13.37 -12.45 4.15
N VAL A 151 13.38 -11.85 2.95
CA VAL A 151 12.21 -11.83 2.06
C VAL A 151 11.82 -13.23 1.64
N ALA A 152 12.76 -14.10 1.28
CA ALA A 152 12.48 -15.48 0.93
C ALA A 152 11.84 -16.26 2.10
N GLN A 153 12.33 -16.07 3.33
CA GLN A 153 11.76 -16.68 4.54
C GLN A 153 10.35 -16.15 4.83
N ILE A 154 10.12 -14.82 4.70
CA ILE A 154 8.80 -14.20 4.87
C ILE A 154 7.82 -14.77 3.84
N HIS A 155 8.20 -14.78 2.55
CA HIS A 155 7.36 -15.29 1.48
C HIS A 155 6.98 -16.76 1.71
N SER A 156 7.95 -17.62 2.04
CA SER A 156 7.71 -19.03 2.37
C SER A 156 6.77 -19.25 3.56
N ALA A 157 6.77 -18.33 4.53
CA ALA A 157 5.92 -18.43 5.71
C ALA A 157 4.49 -17.84 5.49
N LEU A 158 4.22 -17.24 4.34
CA LEU A 158 2.94 -16.59 4.02
C LEU A 158 2.23 -17.31 2.84
N PRO A 159 1.54 -18.43 3.09
CA PRO A 159 0.94 -19.24 2.02
C PRO A 159 -0.18 -18.52 1.24
N SER A 160 -0.66 -17.38 1.71
CA SER A 160 -1.64 -16.56 1.01
C SER A 160 -1.03 -15.69 -0.09
N VAL A 161 0.29 -15.49 -0.10
CA VAL A 161 0.98 -14.66 -1.09
C VAL A 161 1.11 -15.43 -2.39
N GLU A 162 0.38 -15.00 -3.41
CA GLU A 162 0.39 -15.58 -4.76
C GLU A 162 1.47 -14.92 -5.65
N HIS A 163 1.81 -13.65 -5.40
CA HIS A 163 2.78 -12.89 -6.18
C HIS A 163 3.74 -12.13 -5.27
N LEU A 164 5.04 -12.34 -5.47
CA LEU A 164 6.12 -11.55 -4.89
C LEU A 164 6.62 -10.55 -5.93
N ILE A 165 6.59 -9.26 -5.61
CA ILE A 165 7.02 -8.18 -6.50
C ILE A 165 8.30 -7.54 -5.96
N ASP A 166 9.37 -7.59 -6.77
CA ASP A 166 10.65 -6.95 -6.48
C ASP A 166 10.62 -5.46 -6.89
N ILE A 167 10.78 -4.58 -5.92
CA ILE A 167 11.01 -3.16 -6.16
C ILE A 167 12.52 -2.91 -6.23
N PRO A 168 13.06 -2.44 -7.38
CA PRO A 168 14.50 -2.28 -7.58
C PRO A 168 15.02 -1.06 -6.80
N TYR A 169 15.20 -1.22 -5.51
CA TYR A 169 15.64 -0.13 -4.63
C TYR A 169 17.17 -0.06 -4.51
N HIS A 170 17.85 -1.19 -4.41
CA HIS A 170 19.31 -1.29 -4.39
C HIS A 170 19.79 -2.14 -5.57
N SER A 171 20.75 -1.63 -6.36
CA SER A 171 21.17 -2.26 -7.61
C SER A 171 21.82 -3.64 -7.47
N ALA A 172 22.45 -3.92 -6.30
CA ALA A 172 23.11 -5.20 -6.04
C ALA A 172 22.18 -6.29 -5.49
N TYR A 173 20.96 -5.95 -5.09
CA TYR A 173 20.09 -6.89 -4.38
C TYR A 173 18.74 -7.03 -5.08
N SER A 174 18.65 -7.92 -6.05
CA SER A 174 17.38 -8.32 -6.67
C SER A 174 16.83 -9.57 -6.02
N LEU A 175 15.50 -9.66 -5.91
CA LEU A 175 14.83 -10.83 -5.34
C LEU A 175 14.72 -11.94 -6.40
N GLU A 176 15.04 -13.15 -5.98
CA GLU A 176 14.83 -14.34 -6.81
C GLU A 176 13.36 -14.80 -6.76
N ASN A 177 12.91 -15.49 -7.79
CA ASN A 177 11.54 -16.03 -7.91
C ASN A 177 10.46 -14.96 -7.68
N SER A 178 10.70 -13.74 -8.15
CA SER A 178 9.81 -12.60 -8.06
C SER A 178 9.49 -12.03 -9.42
N GLU A 179 8.41 -11.28 -9.50
CA GLU A 179 8.10 -10.42 -10.63
C GLU A 179 8.71 -9.03 -10.40
N THR A 180 9.10 -8.35 -11.45
CA THR A 180 9.67 -7.00 -11.31
C THR A 180 8.58 -5.92 -11.16
N TRP A 181 8.91 -4.83 -10.47
CA TRP A 181 8.06 -3.62 -10.43
C TRP A 181 7.73 -3.10 -11.83
N SER A 182 8.67 -3.12 -12.75
CA SER A 182 8.45 -2.71 -14.14
C SER A 182 7.44 -3.60 -14.87
N ALA A 183 7.44 -4.92 -14.61
CA ALA A 183 6.44 -5.83 -15.16
C ALA A 183 5.04 -5.57 -14.56
N LEU A 184 4.96 -5.22 -13.28
CA LEU A 184 3.69 -4.80 -12.66
C LEU A 184 3.12 -3.55 -13.33
N LEU A 185 3.97 -2.58 -13.71
CA LEU A 185 3.60 -1.31 -14.33
C LEU A 185 3.58 -1.34 -15.87
N GLN A 186 3.78 -2.49 -16.50
CA GLN A 186 3.96 -2.59 -17.95
C GLN A 186 2.76 -2.08 -18.74
N ASN A 187 1.56 -2.46 -18.33
CA ASN A 187 0.34 -2.12 -19.02
C ASN A 187 -0.33 -0.90 -18.41
N TRP A 188 -1.02 -0.14 -19.26
CA TRP A 188 -1.78 1.02 -18.83
C TRP A 188 -3.27 0.80 -19.10
N ALA A 189 -4.08 1.27 -18.15
CA ALA A 189 -5.52 1.46 -18.32
C ALA A 189 -5.93 2.73 -17.59
N GLU A 190 -7.07 3.29 -17.96
CA GLU A 190 -7.63 4.42 -17.23
C GLU A 190 -7.89 4.03 -15.77
N LEU A 191 -7.56 4.93 -14.85
CA LEU A 191 -7.73 4.68 -13.43
C LEU A 191 -9.20 4.86 -13.03
N GLU A 192 -9.82 3.75 -12.68
CA GLU A 192 -11.13 3.71 -12.07
C GLU A 192 -10.98 3.67 -10.55
N PHE A 193 -11.82 4.43 -9.84
CA PHE A 193 -11.80 4.47 -8.39
C PHE A 193 -12.96 3.66 -7.82
N HIS A 194 -12.63 2.65 -7.04
CA HIS A 194 -13.60 2.02 -6.15
C HIS A 194 -14.11 3.05 -5.13
N ARG A 195 -15.43 3.17 -5.02
CA ARG A 195 -16.07 4.04 -4.03
C ARG A 195 -16.80 3.14 -3.03
N GLY A 196 -16.22 3.00 -1.86
CA GLY A 196 -16.80 2.27 -0.74
C GLY A 196 -17.60 3.16 0.20
N ASP A 197 -18.31 2.56 1.13
CA ASP A 197 -18.91 3.29 2.24
C ASP A 197 -17.83 3.94 3.14
N PHE A 198 -18.26 4.81 4.04
CA PHE A 198 -17.34 5.55 4.93
C PHE A 198 -16.42 4.63 5.74
N ASN A 199 -16.87 3.44 6.09
CA ASN A 199 -16.15 2.46 6.88
C ASN A 199 -15.39 1.43 6.04
N HIS A 200 -15.42 1.52 4.70
CA HIS A 200 -14.66 0.61 3.85
C HIS A 200 -13.18 0.64 4.24
N PRO A 201 -12.55 -0.53 4.50
CA PRO A 201 -11.15 -0.60 4.92
C PRO A 201 -10.21 0.04 3.91
N LEU A 202 -9.25 0.84 4.39
CA LEU A 202 -8.22 1.50 3.58
C LEU A 202 -6.85 0.88 3.82
N TYR A 203 -6.43 0.80 5.08
CA TYR A 203 -5.15 0.21 5.45
C TYR A 203 -5.19 -0.40 6.87
N ILE A 204 -4.24 -1.27 7.13
CA ILE A 204 -4.06 -1.93 8.42
C ILE A 204 -2.72 -1.51 9.02
N LEU A 205 -2.77 -1.01 10.26
CA LEU A 205 -1.61 -0.78 11.11
C LEU A 205 -1.55 -1.82 12.22
N PHE A 206 -0.38 -1.97 12.82
CA PHE A 206 -0.19 -2.87 13.95
C PHE A 206 0.30 -2.11 15.18
N SER A 207 -0.38 -2.29 16.30
CA SER A 207 0.14 -1.84 17.59
C SER A 207 1.06 -2.90 18.21
N SER A 208 2.03 -2.45 18.97
CA SER A 208 2.98 -3.29 19.72
C SER A 208 2.33 -3.90 20.97
N GLY A 209 1.22 -4.55 20.90
CA GLY A 209 0.48 -5.07 22.06
C GLY A 209 1.35 -5.38 23.27
N THR A 210 0.93 -4.96 24.45
CA THR A 210 1.68 -5.13 25.71
C THR A 210 1.77 -6.60 26.19
N THR A 211 1.03 -7.49 25.58
CA THR A 211 0.82 -8.87 26.07
C THR A 211 0.76 -9.92 24.96
N GLY A 212 1.63 -9.89 23.94
CA GLY A 212 1.63 -10.95 22.94
C GLY A 212 1.80 -10.51 21.49
N LEU A 213 1.09 -11.14 20.56
CA LEU A 213 1.15 -10.82 19.13
C LEU A 213 0.70 -9.39 18.83
N PRO A 214 1.29 -8.72 17.84
CA PRO A 214 0.83 -7.42 17.38
C PRO A 214 -0.66 -7.46 17.01
N LYS A 215 -1.41 -6.42 17.39
CA LYS A 215 -2.85 -6.33 17.09
C LYS A 215 -3.05 -5.51 15.82
N ALA A 216 -3.79 -6.07 14.88
CA ALA A 216 -4.20 -5.37 13.67
C ALA A 216 -5.26 -4.30 13.99
N ILE A 217 -5.05 -3.09 13.48
CA ILE A 217 -5.97 -1.94 13.59
C ILE A 217 -6.33 -1.54 12.17
N ILE A 218 -7.60 -1.69 11.83
CA ILE A 218 -8.13 -1.33 10.51
C ILE A 218 -8.55 0.13 10.52
N HIS A 219 -8.07 0.89 9.55
CA HIS A 219 -8.50 2.26 9.27
C HIS A 219 -9.33 2.27 7.99
N SER A 220 -10.39 3.07 7.99
CA SER A 220 -11.30 3.22 6.86
C SER A 220 -10.92 4.39 5.95
N HIS A 221 -11.65 4.54 4.83
CA HIS A 221 -11.52 5.66 3.91
C HIS A 221 -11.99 7.00 4.50
N GLY A 222 -12.89 6.97 5.47
CA GLY A 222 -13.48 8.12 6.11
C GLY A 222 -12.85 8.57 7.43
#